data_18382e5bae424f807d3ab931e4263ada
#
_entry.id   18382e5bae424f807d3ab931e4263ada
#
_cell.length_a   1.000
_cell.length_b   1.000
_cell.length_c   1.000
_cell.angle_alpha   90.00
_cell.angle_beta   90.00
_cell.angle_gamma   90.00
#
_symmetry.space_group_name_H-M   'P 1'
#
loop_
_entity.id
_entity.type
_entity.pdbx_description
1 polymer ?
#
loop_
_entity_poly.entity_id
_entity_poly.type
_entity_poly.pdbx_seq_one_letter_code
_entity_poly.pdbx_strand_id
1 'polypeptide(L)'
;MSVVVLGTGRRYSSLDAYSEEFSNASGFPRIMLRMSKDQINSSWDRHTTVVDGNLSLPFSDGWGWNILMGNHVFRGLKEKLKKSIVHYTTFGLPLLTNNPDDIVTVHDLFFLDPRDEAFGGFFNLSEHFLKRFLRFNKVIAPSEYIKGELESYGFQGEITVIYMPAPIEIQYLNNKEEARKMMGLPNDKKLVLSISSSLRRKNLPVVEKTMKILGDEYKLVRVGPPISNALNYRGLAPEKINMIYNACDVLLFPTLGEGYGKPVVESFASGLPVVTSDIQIMREIADDAAILVEPVPEKCAEAIRISIDSEYEYRKRGFEKTKTYSREKFISAVNKYYTAVSQATGI
;
A
#
# COMPACT_ATOMS: atom_id res chain seq x y z
N MET A 1 10.32 -26.90 11.10
CA MET A 1 9.81 -25.55 11.34
C MET A 1 9.05 -25.10 10.09
N SER A 2 8.08 -24.22 10.20
CA SER A 2 7.34 -23.68 9.05
C SER A 2 7.38 -22.14 9.10
N VAL A 3 7.24 -21.49 7.95
CA VAL A 3 7.02 -20.05 7.92
C VAL A 3 5.51 -19.80 7.99
N VAL A 4 5.12 -18.78 8.75
CA VAL A 4 3.71 -18.36 8.88
C VAL A 4 3.63 -16.88 8.57
N VAL A 5 2.79 -16.52 7.61
CA VAL A 5 2.52 -15.13 7.25
C VAL A 5 1.47 -14.55 8.22
N LEU A 6 1.84 -13.55 8.98
CA LEU A 6 0.97 -12.91 9.96
C LEU A 6 0.59 -11.50 9.53
N GLY A 7 -0.67 -11.26 9.33
CA GLY A 7 -1.22 -9.97 8.90
C GLY A 7 -2.27 -9.41 9.85
N THR A 8 -2.54 -8.13 9.70
CA THR A 8 -3.70 -7.44 10.27
C THR A 8 -4.29 -6.55 9.19
N GLY A 9 -5.50 -6.13 9.36
CA GLY A 9 -6.11 -5.16 8.47
C GLY A 9 -7.60 -5.41 8.29
N ARG A 10 -8.26 -4.44 7.69
CA ARG A 10 -9.63 -4.61 7.20
C ARG A 10 -9.56 -5.33 5.85
N ARG A 11 -10.53 -6.17 5.55
CA ARG A 11 -10.67 -6.77 4.23
C ARG A 11 -10.57 -5.71 3.14
N TYR A 12 -9.88 -6.02 2.05
CA TYR A 12 -9.57 -5.11 0.95
C TYR A 12 -8.69 -3.89 1.33
N SER A 13 -8.11 -3.88 2.53
CA SER A 13 -7.07 -2.89 2.83
C SER A 13 -5.76 -3.26 2.12
N SER A 14 -4.88 -2.28 1.94
CA SER A 14 -3.55 -2.53 1.35
C SER A 14 -2.72 -3.54 2.16
N LEU A 15 -2.88 -3.55 3.49
CA LEU A 15 -2.17 -4.47 4.39
C LEU A 15 -2.71 -5.90 4.30
N ASP A 16 -4.03 -6.06 4.17
CA ASP A 16 -4.67 -7.34 3.95
C ASP A 16 -4.21 -7.94 2.62
N ALA A 17 -4.36 -7.19 1.53
CA ALA A 17 -3.90 -7.61 0.21
C ALA A 17 -2.41 -7.96 0.19
N TYR A 18 -1.57 -7.21 0.92
CA TYR A 18 -0.15 -7.51 1.03
C TYR A 18 0.11 -8.89 1.65
N SER A 19 -0.51 -9.18 2.80
CA SER A 19 -0.34 -10.49 3.47
C SER A 19 -0.88 -11.64 2.63
N GLU A 20 -1.96 -11.41 1.88
CA GLU A 20 -2.56 -12.37 0.97
C GLU A 20 -1.63 -12.71 -0.20
N GLU A 21 -1.07 -11.71 -0.84
CA GLU A 21 -0.11 -11.90 -1.93
C GLU A 21 1.11 -12.72 -1.51
N PHE A 22 1.68 -12.44 -0.33
CA PHE A 22 2.80 -13.21 0.20
C PHE A 22 2.43 -14.66 0.51
N SER A 23 1.27 -14.90 1.12
CA SER A 23 0.77 -16.25 1.39
C SER A 23 0.53 -17.02 0.10
N ASN A 24 -0.14 -16.42 -0.88
CA ASN A 24 -0.43 -17.04 -2.16
C ASN A 24 0.84 -17.34 -2.97
N ALA A 25 1.81 -16.42 -2.97
CA ALA A 25 3.07 -16.60 -3.69
C ALA A 25 3.94 -17.72 -3.09
N SER A 26 3.95 -17.86 -1.77
CA SER A 26 4.80 -18.82 -1.05
C SER A 26 4.13 -20.16 -0.75
N GLY A 27 2.81 -20.22 -0.77
CA GLY A 27 2.03 -21.36 -0.28
C GLY A 27 2.05 -21.51 1.24
N PHE A 28 2.62 -20.57 1.99
CA PHE A 28 2.64 -20.64 3.45
C PHE A 28 1.30 -20.20 4.06
N PRO A 29 0.91 -20.81 5.21
CA PRO A 29 -0.33 -20.46 5.87
C PRO A 29 -0.33 -19.00 6.32
N ARG A 30 -1.46 -18.34 6.13
CA ARG A 30 -1.74 -16.99 6.60
C ARG A 30 -2.56 -17.02 7.89
N ILE A 31 -2.14 -16.21 8.84
CA ILE A 31 -2.92 -15.92 10.05
C ILE A 31 -3.29 -14.44 10.02
N MET A 32 -4.57 -14.16 10.14
CA MET A 32 -5.07 -12.79 10.25
C MET A 32 -5.52 -12.51 11.68
N LEU A 33 -4.90 -11.51 12.31
CA LEU A 33 -5.35 -11.02 13.60
C LEU A 33 -6.49 -10.03 13.39
N ARG A 34 -7.69 -10.42 13.82
CA ARG A 34 -8.86 -9.56 13.78
C ARG A 34 -8.90 -8.69 15.03
N MET A 35 -8.79 -7.39 14.84
CA MET A 35 -8.65 -6.40 15.90
C MET A 35 -9.93 -5.58 16.16
N SER A 36 -10.97 -5.69 15.32
CA SER A 36 -12.25 -4.99 15.48
C SER A 36 -13.44 -5.82 14.99
N LYS A 37 -14.65 -5.50 15.52
CA LYS A 37 -15.92 -6.16 15.13
C LYS A 37 -16.29 -5.94 13.66
N ASP A 38 -15.89 -4.84 13.07
CA ASP A 38 -16.20 -4.49 11.66
C ASP A 38 -15.48 -5.39 10.64
N GLN A 39 -14.55 -6.23 11.11
CA GLN A 39 -13.82 -7.20 10.27
C GLN A 39 -14.56 -8.54 10.15
N ILE A 40 -15.80 -8.67 10.67
CA ILE A 40 -16.44 -9.95 10.98
C ILE A 40 -16.99 -10.72 9.77
N ASN A 41 -17.28 -10.11 8.63
CA ASN A 41 -18.10 -10.76 7.58
C ASN A 41 -17.39 -10.95 6.25
N SER A 42 -16.19 -11.48 6.27
CA SER A 42 -15.54 -11.83 5.02
C SER A 42 -15.13 -13.29 4.98
N SER A 43 -15.56 -13.99 3.96
CA SER A 43 -15.00 -15.30 3.61
C SER A 43 -13.52 -15.09 3.29
N TRP A 44 -12.65 -15.47 4.20
CA TRP A 44 -11.23 -15.62 3.98
C TRP A 44 -11.00 -16.90 3.17
N ASP A 45 -9.91 -16.95 2.42
CA ASP A 45 -9.56 -18.15 1.66
C ASP A 45 -9.29 -19.37 2.58
N ARG A 46 -9.19 -20.57 1.98
CA ARG A 46 -9.01 -21.84 2.71
C ARG A 46 -7.69 -21.92 3.48
N HIS A 47 -6.73 -21.06 3.17
CA HIS A 47 -5.39 -21.04 3.77
C HIS A 47 -5.27 -20.01 4.88
N THR A 48 -6.33 -19.23 5.14
CA THR A 48 -6.31 -18.16 6.14
C THR A 48 -6.98 -18.62 7.42
N THR A 49 -6.22 -18.63 8.52
CA THR A 49 -6.75 -18.80 9.87
C THR A 49 -7.00 -17.42 10.49
N VAL A 50 -8.24 -17.15 10.87
CA VAL A 50 -8.60 -15.92 11.58
C VAL A 50 -8.53 -16.17 13.08
N VAL A 51 -7.77 -15.35 13.78
CA VAL A 51 -7.69 -15.34 15.25
C VAL A 51 -8.40 -14.11 15.77
N ASP A 52 -9.49 -14.36 16.51
CA ASP A 52 -10.26 -13.29 17.14
C ASP A 52 -9.55 -12.74 18.37
N GLY A 53 -9.29 -11.47 18.34
CA GLY A 53 -8.81 -10.72 19.50
C GLY A 53 -9.88 -10.44 20.56
N ASN A 54 -11.03 -11.05 20.50
CA ASN A 54 -12.20 -11.02 21.39
C ASN A 54 -12.27 -9.87 22.40
N LEU A 55 -12.14 -8.60 21.92
CA LEU A 55 -12.12 -7.41 22.72
C LEU A 55 -13.24 -6.46 22.31
N SER A 56 -14.36 -6.61 23.01
CA SER A 56 -15.49 -5.71 22.93
C SER A 56 -15.24 -4.45 23.78
N LEU A 57 -14.29 -3.60 23.38
CA LEU A 57 -14.07 -2.33 24.03
C LEU A 57 -14.42 -1.15 23.13
N PRO A 58 -15.01 -0.06 23.69
CA PRO A 58 -15.61 1.02 22.90
C PRO A 58 -14.60 1.96 22.21
N PHE A 59 -13.31 1.70 22.29
CA PHE A 59 -12.24 2.57 21.73
C PHE A 59 -11.47 1.89 20.59
N SER A 60 -12.18 1.23 19.69
CA SER A 60 -11.68 0.23 18.75
C SER A 60 -10.73 0.70 17.64
N ASP A 61 -10.54 1.99 17.44
CA ASP A 61 -9.80 2.52 16.27
C ASP A 61 -8.42 3.11 16.60
N GLY A 62 -7.98 3.04 17.86
CA GLY A 62 -6.68 3.56 18.30
C GLY A 62 -5.53 2.57 18.06
N TRP A 63 -4.54 2.99 17.30
CA TRP A 63 -3.32 2.24 17.01
C TRP A 63 -2.58 1.73 18.27
N GLY A 64 -2.42 2.57 19.31
CA GLY A 64 -1.79 2.20 20.58
C GLY A 64 -2.54 1.11 21.35
N TRP A 65 -3.85 1.07 21.22
CA TRP A 65 -4.70 0.04 21.81
C TRP A 65 -4.51 -1.31 21.13
N ASN A 66 -4.40 -1.33 19.81
CA ASN A 66 -4.13 -2.53 19.03
C ASN A 66 -2.80 -3.19 19.42
N ILE A 67 -1.80 -2.40 19.84
CA ILE A 67 -0.52 -2.91 20.32
C ILE A 67 -0.66 -3.56 21.70
N LEU A 68 -1.30 -2.90 22.65
CA LEU A 68 -1.44 -3.41 24.03
C LEU A 68 -2.26 -4.70 24.07
N MET A 69 -3.35 -4.74 23.31
CA MET A 69 -4.26 -5.89 23.30
C MET A 69 -3.78 -7.00 22.37
N GLY A 70 -3.11 -6.65 21.27
CA GLY A 70 -2.40 -7.60 20.43
C GLY A 70 -1.43 -8.44 21.23
N ASN A 71 -0.75 -7.86 22.24
CA ASN A 71 0.12 -8.60 23.16
C ASN A 71 -0.62 -9.73 23.92
N HIS A 72 -1.85 -9.50 24.35
CA HIS A 72 -2.61 -10.52 25.10
C HIS A 72 -3.06 -11.67 24.20
N VAL A 73 -3.64 -11.36 23.05
CA VAL A 73 -4.06 -12.35 22.04
C VAL A 73 -2.85 -13.08 21.47
N PHE A 74 -1.77 -12.38 21.22
CA PHE A 74 -0.56 -12.95 20.66
C PHE A 74 0.18 -13.89 21.60
N ARG A 75 0.08 -13.72 22.93
CA ARG A 75 0.64 -14.67 23.90
C ARG A 75 0.13 -16.09 23.69
N GLY A 76 -1.17 -16.27 23.49
CA GLY A 76 -1.77 -17.57 23.20
C GLY A 76 -1.34 -18.15 21.85
N LEU A 77 -1.16 -17.29 20.85
CA LEU A 77 -0.71 -17.67 19.52
C LEU A 77 0.79 -18.00 19.50
N LYS A 78 1.61 -17.26 20.24
CA LYS A 78 3.06 -17.43 20.33
C LYS A 78 3.46 -18.83 20.79
N GLU A 79 2.72 -19.42 21.70
CA GLU A 79 2.98 -20.82 22.13
C GLU A 79 2.78 -21.81 20.97
N LYS A 80 1.76 -21.58 20.13
CA LYS A 80 1.50 -22.40 18.93
C LYS A 80 2.54 -22.19 17.83
N LEU A 81 3.13 -21.00 17.76
CA LEU A 81 4.10 -20.60 16.74
C LEU A 81 5.57 -20.76 17.16
N LYS A 82 5.84 -21.28 18.38
CA LYS A 82 7.21 -21.44 18.92
C LYS A 82 8.21 -22.15 18.00
N LYS A 83 7.71 -23.00 17.10
CA LYS A 83 8.51 -23.77 16.14
C LYS A 83 8.43 -23.21 14.72
N SER A 84 7.91 -22.01 14.55
CA SER A 84 7.75 -21.37 13.24
C SER A 84 8.52 -20.05 13.19
N ILE A 85 8.99 -19.69 12.01
CA ILE A 85 9.40 -18.32 11.70
C ILE A 85 8.12 -17.55 11.34
N VAL A 86 7.92 -16.42 11.97
CA VAL A 86 6.75 -15.56 11.70
C VAL A 86 7.16 -14.40 10.82
N HIS A 87 6.49 -14.27 9.67
CA HIS A 87 6.61 -13.08 8.84
C HIS A 87 5.51 -12.09 9.19
N TYR A 88 5.88 -11.02 9.85
CA TYR A 88 5.00 -9.91 10.21
C TYR A 88 4.85 -8.97 9.02
N THR A 89 3.69 -9.00 8.39
CA THR A 89 3.42 -8.16 7.21
C THR A 89 2.91 -6.77 7.56
N THR A 90 2.78 -6.45 8.84
CA THR A 90 2.32 -5.16 9.32
C THR A 90 3.19 -4.62 10.44
N PHE A 91 3.34 -3.34 10.44
CA PHE A 91 4.22 -2.56 11.30
C PHE A 91 3.99 -2.72 12.82
N GLY A 92 2.74 -2.82 13.28
CA GLY A 92 2.44 -2.86 14.72
C GLY A 92 2.72 -4.21 15.39
N LEU A 93 2.78 -5.29 14.63
CA LEU A 93 2.91 -6.65 15.15
C LEU A 93 4.34 -7.03 15.60
N PRO A 94 5.42 -6.55 14.98
CA PRO A 94 6.79 -6.88 15.41
C PRO A 94 7.12 -6.50 16.86
N LEU A 95 6.34 -5.59 17.44
CA LEU A 95 6.51 -5.24 18.86
C LEU A 95 6.14 -6.37 19.81
N LEU A 96 5.44 -7.38 19.33
CA LEU A 96 4.94 -8.50 20.10
C LEU A 96 5.93 -9.66 20.18
N THR A 97 7.00 -9.62 19.39
CA THR A 97 8.04 -10.66 19.40
C THR A 97 9.39 -10.15 19.89
N ASN A 98 10.16 -11.06 20.47
CA ASN A 98 11.57 -10.85 20.78
C ASN A 98 12.48 -11.79 19.97
N ASN A 99 11.92 -12.54 19.01
CA ASN A 99 12.70 -13.45 18.17
C ASN A 99 13.33 -12.63 17.02
N PRO A 100 14.66 -12.47 16.99
CA PRO A 100 15.35 -11.73 15.92
C PRO A 100 15.34 -12.45 14.57
N ASP A 101 15.02 -13.73 14.55
CA ASP A 101 14.95 -14.55 13.33
C ASP A 101 13.58 -14.47 12.63
N ASP A 102 12.59 -13.89 13.29
CA ASP A 102 11.33 -13.55 12.64
C ASP A 102 11.57 -12.51 11.53
N ILE A 103 10.69 -12.50 10.55
CA ILE A 103 10.76 -11.59 9.41
C ILE A 103 9.76 -10.44 9.62
N VAL A 104 10.14 -9.23 9.27
CA VAL A 104 9.21 -8.10 9.28
C VAL A 104 9.21 -7.38 7.94
N THR A 105 8.04 -7.01 7.43
CA THR A 105 7.92 -6.04 6.35
C THR A 105 7.77 -4.64 6.92
N VAL A 106 8.65 -3.74 6.51
CA VAL A 106 8.58 -2.32 6.83
C VAL A 106 8.06 -1.56 5.63
N HIS A 107 6.78 -1.19 5.66
CA HIS A 107 6.11 -0.50 4.54
C HIS A 107 6.55 0.95 4.39
N ASP A 108 6.77 1.63 5.49
CA ASP A 108 7.26 3.00 5.58
C ASP A 108 7.82 3.28 6.99
N LEU A 109 8.45 4.43 7.15
CA LEU A 109 9.00 4.90 8.42
C LEU A 109 8.37 6.22 8.87
N PHE A 110 7.17 6.55 8.37
CA PHE A 110 6.49 7.81 8.71
C PHE A 110 6.17 7.95 10.19
N PHE A 111 6.10 6.85 10.93
CA PHE A 111 5.96 6.89 12.39
C PHE A 111 7.14 7.59 13.09
N LEU A 112 8.27 7.76 12.42
CA LEU A 112 9.41 8.51 12.91
C LEU A 112 9.31 10.01 12.58
N ASP A 113 8.42 10.40 11.64
CA ASP A 113 8.20 11.83 11.33
C ASP A 113 7.23 12.45 12.34
N PRO A 114 7.71 13.40 13.15
CA PRO A 114 6.87 14.07 14.14
C PRO A 114 5.68 14.85 13.54
N ARG A 115 5.70 15.08 12.24
CA ARG A 115 4.63 15.76 11.50
C ARG A 115 3.57 14.82 10.98
N ASP A 116 3.77 13.49 11.07
CA ASP A 116 2.76 12.51 10.62
C ASP A 116 1.66 12.38 11.67
N GLU A 117 0.45 12.83 11.31
CA GLU A 117 -0.73 12.86 12.19
C GLU A 117 -1.23 11.45 12.57
N ALA A 118 -0.87 10.42 11.79
CA ALA A 118 -1.27 9.04 12.09
C ALA A 118 -0.68 8.53 13.41
N PHE A 119 0.40 9.12 13.86
CA PHE A 119 1.14 8.76 15.08
C PHE A 119 1.22 9.91 16.10
N GLY A 120 0.48 11.00 15.88
CA GLY A 120 0.50 12.20 16.72
C GLY A 120 0.32 11.91 18.21
N GLY A 121 1.29 12.35 19.01
CA GLY A 121 1.30 12.23 20.47
C GLY A 121 2.09 11.05 21.04
N PHE A 122 2.63 10.14 20.25
CA PHE A 122 3.42 8.99 20.72
C PHE A 122 4.94 9.14 20.49
N PHE A 123 5.46 10.34 20.52
CA PHE A 123 6.88 10.63 20.25
C PHE A 123 7.87 9.78 21.04
N ASN A 124 7.56 9.48 22.32
CA ASN A 124 8.41 8.63 23.15
C ASN A 124 8.38 7.14 22.73
N LEU A 125 7.42 6.75 21.89
CA LEU A 125 7.30 5.38 21.41
C LEU A 125 8.02 5.18 20.07
N SER A 126 8.16 6.19 19.21
CA SER A 126 8.80 6.06 17.90
C SER A 126 10.25 5.59 17.98
N GLU A 127 11.04 6.12 18.91
CA GLU A 127 12.39 5.59 19.20
C GLU A 127 12.37 4.16 19.72
N HIS A 128 11.41 3.81 20.56
CA HIS A 128 11.25 2.45 21.07
C HIS A 128 10.90 1.48 19.93
N PHE A 129 10.03 1.89 19.02
CA PHE A 129 9.70 1.14 17.82
C PHE A 129 10.92 0.92 16.93
N LEU A 130 11.65 1.99 16.63
CA LEU A 130 12.87 1.92 15.84
C LEU A 130 13.87 0.95 16.47
N LYS A 131 14.17 1.10 17.75
CA LYS A 131 15.07 0.20 18.49
C LYS A 131 14.62 -1.28 18.45
N ARG A 132 13.31 -1.52 18.34
CA ARG A 132 12.78 -2.87 18.17
C ARG A 132 12.99 -3.40 16.76
N PHE A 133 12.75 -2.58 15.73
CA PHE A 133 13.02 -2.96 14.34
C PHE A 133 14.50 -3.25 14.09
N LEU A 134 15.38 -2.45 14.68
CA LEU A 134 16.82 -2.64 14.54
C LEU A 134 17.35 -3.97 15.13
N ARG A 135 16.52 -4.74 15.84
CA ARG A 135 16.87 -6.06 16.40
C ARG A 135 16.58 -7.23 15.48
N PHE A 136 15.83 -7.04 14.42
CA PHE A 136 15.57 -8.10 13.47
C PHE A 136 16.78 -8.37 12.60
N ASN A 137 17.03 -9.66 12.31
CA ASN A 137 18.10 -10.07 11.41
C ASN A 137 17.68 -9.93 9.94
N LYS A 138 16.36 -9.97 9.66
CA LYS A 138 15.80 -9.99 8.31
C LYS A 138 14.59 -9.07 8.19
N VAL A 139 14.66 -8.18 7.20
CA VAL A 139 13.58 -7.23 6.88
C VAL A 139 13.26 -7.30 5.39
N ILE A 140 11.98 -7.22 5.07
CA ILE A 140 11.52 -6.98 3.69
C ILE A 140 11.13 -5.52 3.56
N ALA A 141 11.67 -4.84 2.55
CA ALA A 141 11.30 -3.49 2.16
C ALA A 141 10.54 -3.50 0.83
N PRO A 142 9.52 -2.65 0.64
CA PRO A 142 8.74 -2.59 -0.59
C PRO A 142 9.44 -1.83 -1.72
N SER A 143 10.56 -1.16 -1.43
CA SER A 143 11.31 -0.31 -2.36
C SER A 143 12.76 -0.16 -1.93
N GLU A 144 13.65 0.19 -2.85
CA GLU A 144 15.04 0.54 -2.53
C GLU A 144 15.09 1.83 -1.68
N TYR A 145 14.13 2.74 -1.88
CA TYR A 145 13.98 3.93 -1.04
C TYR A 145 13.81 3.57 0.44
N ILE A 146 12.89 2.66 0.77
CA ILE A 146 12.67 2.22 2.17
C ILE A 146 13.87 1.45 2.71
N LYS A 147 14.55 0.66 1.86
CA LYS A 147 15.81 0.02 2.25
C LYS A 147 16.85 1.08 2.64
N GLY A 148 17.07 2.11 1.81
CA GLY A 148 18.00 3.19 2.11
C GLY A 148 17.63 3.97 3.38
N GLU A 149 16.35 4.20 3.63
CA GLU A 149 15.85 4.78 4.88
C GLU A 149 16.23 3.91 6.09
N LEU A 150 15.99 2.60 6.04
CA LEU A 150 16.33 1.66 7.12
C LEU A 150 17.84 1.64 7.40
N GLU A 151 18.67 1.62 6.34
CA GLU A 151 20.12 1.69 6.44
C GLU A 151 20.57 3.01 7.10
N SER A 152 19.94 4.12 6.74
CA SER A 152 20.24 5.45 7.32
C SER A 152 19.89 5.55 8.81
N TYR A 153 18.89 4.79 9.26
CA TYR A 153 18.54 4.65 10.69
C TYR A 153 19.38 3.63 11.43
N GLY A 154 20.36 3.00 10.77
CA GLY A 154 21.34 2.12 11.39
C GLY A 154 20.93 0.65 11.44
N PHE A 155 20.01 0.19 10.59
CA PHE A 155 19.69 -1.23 10.48
C PHE A 155 20.92 -2.01 9.97
N GLN A 156 21.29 -3.09 10.67
CA GLN A 156 22.49 -3.88 10.38
C GLN A 156 22.17 -5.30 9.85
N GLY A 157 20.90 -5.68 9.84
CA GLY A 157 20.46 -6.98 9.35
C GLY A 157 20.36 -7.03 7.81
N GLU A 158 19.89 -8.14 7.30
CA GLU A 158 19.61 -8.32 5.88
C GLU A 158 18.32 -7.60 5.48
N ILE A 159 18.39 -6.72 4.48
CA ILE A 159 17.21 -6.07 3.88
C ILE A 159 17.04 -6.62 2.47
N THR A 160 15.91 -7.26 2.24
CA THR A 160 15.51 -7.73 0.90
C THR A 160 14.40 -6.84 0.35
N VAL A 161 14.63 -6.28 -0.84
CA VAL A 161 13.59 -5.51 -1.53
C VAL A 161 12.71 -6.44 -2.35
N ILE A 162 11.39 -6.38 -2.10
CA ILE A 162 10.38 -7.13 -2.85
C ILE A 162 9.27 -6.16 -3.27
N TYR A 163 9.28 -5.81 -4.57
CA TYR A 163 8.26 -4.97 -5.16
C TYR A 163 6.93 -5.71 -5.28
N MET A 164 5.84 -5.03 -4.93
CA MET A 164 4.49 -5.58 -5.04
C MET A 164 3.92 -5.40 -6.45
N PRO A 165 3.27 -6.41 -7.02
CA PRO A 165 2.53 -6.25 -8.26
C PRO A 165 1.23 -5.45 -8.03
N ALA A 166 0.64 -4.96 -9.11
CA ALA A 166 -0.76 -4.56 -9.08
C ALA A 166 -1.64 -5.76 -8.72
N PRO A 167 -2.77 -5.56 -7.99
CA PRO A 167 -3.75 -6.61 -7.76
C PRO A 167 -4.22 -7.22 -9.09
N ILE A 168 -4.52 -8.52 -9.08
CA ILE A 168 -4.92 -9.24 -10.30
C ILE A 168 -6.20 -8.68 -10.93
N GLU A 169 -7.04 -8.06 -10.14
CA GLU A 169 -8.27 -7.40 -10.58
C GLU A 169 -8.00 -6.10 -11.33
N ILE A 170 -6.81 -5.51 -11.17
CA ILE A 170 -6.45 -4.25 -11.82
C ILE A 170 -5.77 -4.55 -13.15
N GLN A 171 -6.52 -4.31 -14.23
CA GLN A 171 -6.08 -4.59 -15.60
C GLN A 171 -6.70 -3.61 -16.59
N TYR A 172 -6.09 -3.45 -17.74
CA TYR A 172 -6.60 -2.62 -18.82
C TYR A 172 -7.80 -3.28 -19.53
N LEU A 173 -8.92 -2.56 -19.60
CA LEU A 173 -10.17 -3.06 -20.18
C LEU A 173 -10.37 -2.63 -21.63
N ASN A 174 -9.60 -1.66 -22.12
CA ASN A 174 -9.73 -1.08 -23.47
C ASN A 174 -11.15 -0.60 -23.83
N ASN A 175 -11.93 -0.23 -22.83
CA ASN A 175 -13.30 0.27 -23.02
C ASN A 175 -13.64 1.33 -21.95
N LYS A 176 -13.10 2.53 -22.14
CA LYS A 176 -13.29 3.67 -21.22
C LYS A 176 -14.76 4.08 -21.10
N GLU A 177 -15.49 4.10 -22.20
CA GLU A 177 -16.90 4.52 -22.22
C GLU A 177 -17.78 3.57 -21.41
N GLU A 178 -17.58 2.26 -21.55
CA GLU A 178 -18.34 1.28 -20.78
C GLU A 178 -17.99 1.37 -19.29
N ALA A 179 -16.72 1.56 -18.94
CA ALA A 179 -16.30 1.76 -17.55
C ALA A 179 -16.97 3.03 -16.96
N ARG A 180 -17.06 4.13 -17.71
CA ARG A 180 -17.78 5.34 -17.32
C ARG A 180 -19.26 5.08 -17.10
N LYS A 181 -19.91 4.41 -18.05
CA LYS A 181 -21.32 4.04 -17.97
C LYS A 181 -21.63 3.19 -16.73
N MET A 182 -20.83 2.16 -16.48
CA MET A 182 -20.98 1.28 -15.32
C MET A 182 -20.81 1.99 -13.98
N MET A 183 -19.97 3.02 -13.95
CA MET A 183 -19.72 3.82 -12.74
C MET A 183 -20.56 5.09 -12.64
N GLY A 184 -21.45 5.36 -13.62
CA GLY A 184 -22.27 6.57 -13.65
C GLY A 184 -21.46 7.85 -13.81
N LEU A 185 -20.33 7.79 -14.54
CA LEU A 185 -19.42 8.89 -14.76
C LEU A 185 -19.73 9.64 -16.07
N PRO A 186 -19.51 10.97 -16.14
CA PRO A 186 -19.79 11.78 -17.33
C PRO A 186 -18.83 11.42 -18.48
N ASN A 187 -19.35 11.45 -19.72
CA ASN A 187 -18.56 11.24 -20.94
C ASN A 187 -18.04 12.54 -21.55
N ASP A 188 -18.65 13.67 -21.18
CA ASP A 188 -18.35 15.01 -21.69
C ASP A 188 -17.28 15.75 -20.89
N LYS A 189 -16.67 15.11 -19.89
CA LYS A 189 -15.61 15.66 -19.02
C LYS A 189 -14.31 14.87 -19.10
N LYS A 190 -13.20 15.56 -18.92
CA LYS A 190 -11.90 14.93 -18.61
C LYS A 190 -11.87 14.53 -17.14
N LEU A 191 -11.67 13.25 -16.85
CA LEU A 191 -11.75 12.70 -15.49
C LEU A 191 -10.38 12.55 -14.85
N VAL A 192 -10.16 13.29 -13.77
CA VAL A 192 -8.92 13.22 -12.97
C VAL A 192 -9.17 12.33 -11.76
N LEU A 193 -8.45 11.21 -11.66
CA LEU A 193 -8.53 10.32 -10.50
C LEU A 193 -7.65 10.83 -9.35
N SER A 194 -8.20 10.83 -8.14
CA SER A 194 -7.42 10.93 -6.90
C SER A 194 -7.83 9.82 -5.95
N ILE A 195 -6.89 8.96 -5.59
CA ILE A 195 -7.10 7.81 -4.71
C ILE A 195 -6.09 7.80 -3.56
N SER A 196 -6.57 8.00 -2.33
CA SER A 196 -5.73 8.03 -1.12
C SER A 196 -6.57 8.17 0.16
N SER A 197 -5.92 8.00 1.33
CA SER A 197 -6.44 8.46 2.62
C SER A 197 -6.42 9.99 2.72
N SER A 198 -6.82 10.53 3.90
CA SER A 198 -6.76 11.98 4.20
C SER A 198 -5.50 12.41 4.94
N LEU A 199 -4.49 11.55 5.08
CA LEU A 199 -3.24 11.90 5.74
C LEU A 199 -2.59 13.12 5.06
N ARG A 200 -1.98 14.01 5.84
CA ARG A 200 -1.35 15.25 5.36
C ARG A 200 -0.40 15.00 4.18
N ARG A 201 0.38 13.91 4.23
CA ARG A 201 1.31 13.55 3.17
C ARG A 201 0.66 13.24 1.81
N LYS A 202 -0.66 12.97 1.77
CA LYS A 202 -1.40 12.75 0.51
C LYS A 202 -1.75 14.06 -0.21
N ASN A 203 -1.53 15.19 0.43
CA ASN A 203 -1.55 16.52 -0.14
C ASN A 203 -2.87 16.87 -0.88
N LEU A 204 -4.00 16.51 -0.27
CA LEU A 204 -5.33 16.77 -0.85
C LEU A 204 -5.60 18.26 -1.16
N PRO A 205 -5.07 19.24 -0.39
CA PRO A 205 -5.22 20.65 -0.74
C PRO A 205 -4.66 21.02 -2.13
N VAL A 206 -3.58 20.36 -2.57
CA VAL A 206 -3.04 20.55 -3.92
C VAL A 206 -4.00 19.96 -4.95
N VAL A 207 -4.59 18.80 -4.71
CA VAL A 207 -5.60 18.21 -5.60
C VAL A 207 -6.76 19.20 -5.83
N GLU A 208 -7.33 19.73 -4.74
CA GLU A 208 -8.45 20.69 -4.82
C GLU A 208 -8.10 21.97 -5.59
N LYS A 209 -6.93 22.54 -5.32
CA LYS A 209 -6.45 23.76 -6.01
C LYS A 209 -6.15 23.49 -7.49
N THR A 210 -5.55 22.35 -7.81
CA THR A 210 -5.30 21.92 -9.20
C THR A 210 -6.61 21.84 -9.99
N MET A 211 -7.65 21.23 -9.41
CA MET A 211 -8.96 21.12 -10.07
C MET A 211 -9.60 22.50 -10.32
N LYS A 212 -9.41 23.46 -9.42
CA LYS A 212 -9.85 24.86 -9.65
C LYS A 212 -9.16 25.52 -10.84
N ILE A 213 -7.86 25.27 -11.03
CA ILE A 213 -7.08 25.79 -12.16
C ILE A 213 -7.50 25.12 -13.47
N LEU A 214 -7.82 23.83 -13.44
CA LEU A 214 -8.26 23.08 -14.62
C LEU A 214 -9.62 23.52 -15.12
N GLY A 215 -10.53 23.95 -14.23
CA GLY A 215 -11.88 24.45 -14.57
C GLY A 215 -12.88 23.36 -14.91
N ASP A 216 -14.04 23.77 -15.45
CA ASP A 216 -15.23 22.92 -15.59
C ASP A 216 -15.13 21.84 -16.67
N GLU A 217 -14.16 21.92 -17.56
CA GLU A 217 -13.88 20.86 -18.53
C GLU A 217 -13.42 19.57 -17.83
N TYR A 218 -12.87 19.69 -16.62
CA TYR A 218 -12.35 18.58 -15.84
C TYR A 218 -13.27 18.24 -14.67
N LYS A 219 -13.33 16.94 -14.30
CA LYS A 219 -14.06 16.47 -13.12
C LYS A 219 -13.19 15.57 -12.27
N LEU A 220 -13.15 15.85 -10.97
CA LEU A 220 -12.44 15.02 -10.01
C LEU A 220 -13.27 13.76 -9.70
N VAL A 221 -12.65 12.60 -9.86
CA VAL A 221 -13.11 11.31 -9.34
C VAL A 221 -12.28 10.98 -8.12
N ARG A 222 -12.92 10.92 -6.97
CA ARG A 222 -12.23 10.75 -5.69
C ARG A 222 -12.56 9.40 -5.06
N VAL A 223 -11.53 8.57 -4.78
CA VAL A 223 -11.66 7.34 -4.02
C VAL A 223 -10.97 7.53 -2.66
N GLY A 224 -11.75 7.53 -1.59
CA GLY A 224 -11.30 7.80 -0.23
C GLY A 224 -12.16 8.82 0.51
N PRO A 225 -11.62 9.49 1.56
CA PRO A 225 -12.34 10.58 2.22
C PRO A 225 -12.80 11.64 1.22
N PRO A 226 -14.05 12.14 1.32
CA PRO A 226 -14.64 12.98 0.30
C PRO A 226 -13.96 14.34 0.19
N ILE A 227 -13.97 14.87 -1.02
CA ILE A 227 -13.56 16.23 -1.38
C ILE A 227 -14.77 16.94 -1.97
N SER A 228 -14.92 18.24 -1.69
CA SER A 228 -15.97 19.07 -2.27
C SER A 228 -15.85 19.12 -3.79
N ASN A 229 -17.00 19.18 -4.49
CA ASN A 229 -17.08 19.25 -5.95
C ASN A 229 -16.47 18.04 -6.71
N ALA A 230 -16.26 16.91 -6.05
CA ALA A 230 -15.79 15.66 -6.64
C ALA A 230 -16.90 14.61 -6.74
N LEU A 231 -16.72 13.64 -7.62
CA LEU A 231 -17.47 12.39 -7.64
C LEU A 231 -16.80 11.44 -6.63
N ASN A 232 -17.40 11.30 -5.46
CA ASN A 232 -16.78 10.65 -4.31
C ASN A 232 -17.23 9.19 -4.17
N TYR A 233 -16.25 8.31 -4.00
CA TYR A 233 -16.43 6.87 -3.79
C TYR A 233 -15.69 6.38 -2.55
N ARG A 234 -16.27 5.40 -1.86
CA ARG A 234 -15.67 4.74 -0.68
C ARG A 234 -16.05 3.27 -0.64
N GLY A 235 -15.16 2.44 -0.07
CA GLY A 235 -15.45 1.03 0.19
C GLY A 235 -15.80 0.22 -1.05
N LEU A 236 -15.21 0.56 -2.19
CA LEU A 236 -15.44 -0.15 -3.44
C LEU A 236 -14.77 -1.53 -3.40
N ALA A 237 -15.43 -2.52 -3.99
CA ALA A 237 -14.82 -3.81 -4.29
C ALA A 237 -13.73 -3.65 -5.37
N PRO A 238 -12.73 -4.57 -5.42
CA PRO A 238 -11.62 -4.48 -6.36
C PRO A 238 -12.02 -4.29 -7.83
N GLU A 239 -13.08 -4.96 -8.27
CA GLU A 239 -13.60 -4.85 -9.64
C GLU A 239 -14.10 -3.44 -9.96
N LYS A 240 -14.75 -2.78 -8.99
CA LYS A 240 -15.19 -1.40 -9.13
C LYS A 240 -14.03 -0.41 -9.08
N ILE A 241 -12.98 -0.70 -8.32
CA ILE A 241 -11.74 0.07 -8.34
C ILE A 241 -11.11 -0.01 -9.74
N ASN A 242 -11.07 -1.20 -10.34
CA ASN A 242 -10.58 -1.38 -11.70
C ASN A 242 -11.39 -0.54 -12.72
N MET A 243 -12.73 -0.54 -12.60
CA MET A 243 -13.57 0.31 -13.46
C MET A 243 -13.23 1.80 -13.30
N ILE A 244 -12.96 2.28 -12.09
CA ILE A 244 -12.58 3.68 -11.84
C ILE A 244 -11.25 4.00 -12.54
N TYR A 245 -10.23 3.15 -12.43
CA TYR A 245 -8.95 3.35 -13.12
C TYR A 245 -9.15 3.44 -14.63
N ASN A 246 -9.94 2.53 -15.20
CA ASN A 246 -10.21 2.49 -16.65
C ASN A 246 -11.14 3.61 -17.15
N ALA A 247 -11.95 4.19 -16.29
CA ALA A 247 -12.87 5.28 -16.62
C ALA A 247 -12.22 6.66 -16.66
N CYS A 248 -11.13 6.85 -15.94
CA CYS A 248 -10.43 8.13 -15.82
C CYS A 248 -9.43 8.38 -16.96
N ASP A 249 -8.99 9.62 -17.10
CA ASP A 249 -8.05 10.04 -18.14
C ASP A 249 -6.63 10.20 -17.58
N VAL A 250 -6.49 10.50 -16.27
CA VAL A 250 -5.21 10.66 -15.60
C VAL A 250 -5.34 10.42 -14.11
N LEU A 251 -4.33 9.82 -13.48
CA LEU A 251 -4.15 9.82 -12.02
C LEU A 251 -3.39 11.09 -11.61
N LEU A 252 -3.92 11.87 -10.67
CA LEU A 252 -3.18 12.91 -9.94
C LEU A 252 -2.84 12.40 -8.54
N PHE A 253 -1.53 12.21 -8.29
CA PHE A 253 -1.01 11.67 -7.04
C PHE A 253 0.10 12.57 -6.45
N PRO A 254 -0.22 13.79 -5.96
CA PRO A 254 0.75 14.80 -5.54
C PRO A 254 1.24 14.55 -4.09
N THR A 255 1.63 13.32 -3.81
CA THR A 255 2.05 12.90 -2.47
C THR A 255 3.35 13.55 -2.02
N LEU A 256 3.48 13.81 -0.72
CA LEU A 256 4.72 14.32 -0.10
C LEU A 256 5.62 13.18 0.44
N GLY A 257 5.13 11.95 0.43
CA GLY A 257 5.88 10.79 0.88
C GLY A 257 5.08 9.49 0.76
N GLU A 258 5.76 8.43 0.35
CA GLU A 258 5.25 7.07 0.20
C GLU A 258 6.31 6.05 0.58
N GLY A 259 5.87 4.86 0.97
CA GLY A 259 6.78 3.72 1.07
C GLY A 259 6.90 2.96 -0.25
N TYR A 260 5.83 3.02 -1.09
CA TYR A 260 5.81 2.34 -2.38
C TYR A 260 5.09 3.13 -3.47
N GLY A 261 3.84 3.54 -3.25
CA GLY A 261 3.05 4.22 -4.28
C GLY A 261 2.15 3.27 -5.08
N LYS A 262 1.47 2.36 -4.37
CA LYS A 262 0.55 1.37 -4.97
C LYS A 262 -0.38 1.94 -6.04
N PRO A 263 -1.03 3.13 -5.88
CA PRO A 263 -1.90 3.69 -6.91
C PRO A 263 -1.19 3.97 -8.24
N VAL A 264 0.11 4.25 -8.22
CA VAL A 264 0.91 4.47 -9.45
C VAL A 264 1.07 3.15 -10.22
N VAL A 265 1.42 2.07 -9.52
CA VAL A 265 1.57 0.73 -10.13
C VAL A 265 0.22 0.22 -10.65
N GLU A 266 -0.87 0.45 -9.91
CA GLU A 266 -2.24 0.13 -10.33
C GLU A 266 -2.65 0.92 -11.58
N SER A 267 -2.30 2.21 -11.66
CA SER A 267 -2.54 3.03 -12.85
C SER A 267 -1.81 2.49 -14.07
N PHE A 268 -0.56 2.12 -13.93
CA PHE A 268 0.19 1.51 -15.04
C PHE A 268 -0.47 0.21 -15.53
N ALA A 269 -0.90 -0.66 -14.61
CA ALA A 269 -1.56 -1.92 -14.97
C ALA A 269 -2.91 -1.72 -15.68
N SER A 270 -3.63 -0.64 -15.36
CA SER A 270 -4.90 -0.26 -16.01
C SER A 270 -4.71 0.64 -17.24
N GLY A 271 -3.47 0.97 -17.61
CA GLY A 271 -3.17 1.86 -18.74
C GLY A 271 -3.52 3.34 -18.50
N LEU A 272 -3.69 3.74 -17.25
CA LEU A 272 -4.01 5.12 -16.88
C LEU A 272 -2.71 5.95 -16.75
N PRO A 273 -2.55 7.07 -17.51
CA PRO A 273 -1.46 7.99 -17.34
C PRO A 273 -1.36 8.56 -15.92
N VAL A 274 -0.16 8.90 -15.47
CA VAL A 274 0.11 9.32 -14.10
C VAL A 274 0.82 10.67 -14.05
N VAL A 275 0.32 11.57 -13.22
CA VAL A 275 1.01 12.78 -12.75
C VAL A 275 1.24 12.62 -11.25
N THR A 276 2.52 12.67 -10.83
CA THR A 276 2.89 12.49 -9.43
C THR A 276 4.02 13.42 -9.03
N SER A 277 4.34 13.43 -7.73
CA SER A 277 5.38 14.30 -7.19
C SER A 277 6.78 13.86 -7.60
N ASP A 278 7.65 14.83 -7.87
CA ASP A 278 9.07 14.59 -8.11
C ASP A 278 9.82 14.39 -6.78
N ILE A 279 9.61 13.21 -6.17
CA ILE A 279 10.27 12.76 -4.94
C ILE A 279 10.96 11.41 -5.19
N GLN A 280 11.95 11.08 -4.36
CA GLN A 280 12.83 9.93 -4.57
C GLN A 280 12.08 8.62 -4.80
N ILE A 281 11.10 8.30 -3.98
CA ILE A 281 10.29 7.08 -4.14
C ILE A 281 9.49 7.08 -5.44
N MET A 282 8.95 8.22 -5.88
CA MET A 282 8.20 8.28 -7.14
C MET A 282 9.13 8.22 -8.36
N ARG A 283 10.35 8.75 -8.26
CA ARG A 283 11.39 8.54 -9.29
C ARG A 283 11.74 7.06 -9.43
N GLU A 284 11.84 6.31 -8.33
CA GLU A 284 12.08 4.87 -8.34
C GLU A 284 10.92 4.11 -8.99
N ILE A 285 9.68 4.37 -8.53
CA ILE A 285 8.51 3.59 -8.94
C ILE A 285 8.02 3.97 -10.33
N ALA A 286 7.98 5.25 -10.66
CA ALA A 286 7.38 5.73 -11.90
C ALA A 286 8.40 5.97 -13.01
N ASP A 287 9.57 6.50 -12.66
CA ASP A 287 10.62 6.83 -13.62
C ASP A 287 10.06 7.70 -14.77
N ASP A 288 10.33 7.38 -16.02
CA ASP A 288 9.83 8.07 -17.22
C ASP A 288 8.41 7.66 -17.64
N ALA A 289 7.78 6.69 -16.92
CA ALA A 289 6.41 6.25 -17.19
C ALA A 289 5.34 7.19 -16.62
N ALA A 290 5.72 8.19 -15.82
CA ALA A 290 4.84 9.23 -15.31
C ALA A 290 5.43 10.63 -15.52
N ILE A 291 4.58 11.65 -15.41
CA ILE A 291 5.07 13.03 -15.33
C ILE A 291 5.35 13.36 -13.86
N LEU A 292 6.62 13.55 -13.55
CA LEU A 292 7.10 13.92 -12.22
C LEU A 292 7.18 15.44 -12.12
N VAL A 293 6.48 16.02 -11.12
CA VAL A 293 6.46 17.48 -10.92
C VAL A 293 6.60 17.83 -9.44
N GLU A 294 7.08 19.04 -9.18
CA GLU A 294 6.89 19.64 -7.86
C GLU A 294 5.38 19.68 -7.55
N PRO A 295 4.95 19.20 -6.37
CA PRO A 295 3.52 19.05 -6.06
C PRO A 295 2.88 20.41 -5.70
N VAL A 296 2.88 21.34 -6.65
CA VAL A 296 2.17 22.62 -6.59
C VAL A 296 1.06 22.67 -7.64
N PRO A 297 -0.05 23.36 -7.36
CA PRO A 297 -1.28 23.27 -8.18
C PRO A 297 -1.07 23.60 -9.66
N GLU A 298 -0.28 24.61 -9.96
CA GLU A 298 -0.03 25.11 -11.31
C GLU A 298 0.73 24.05 -12.15
N LYS A 299 1.80 23.49 -11.60
CA LYS A 299 2.59 22.44 -12.26
C LYS A 299 1.79 21.15 -12.42
N CYS A 300 0.99 20.80 -11.42
CA CYS A 300 0.09 19.65 -11.52
C CYS A 300 -0.94 19.85 -12.65
N ALA A 301 -1.53 21.03 -12.78
CA ALA A 301 -2.52 21.31 -13.81
C ALA A 301 -1.91 21.27 -15.21
N GLU A 302 -0.71 21.83 -15.40
CA GLU A 302 0.04 21.76 -16.66
C GLU A 302 0.36 20.31 -17.02
N ALA A 303 0.93 19.54 -16.08
CA ALA A 303 1.27 18.15 -16.27
C ALA A 303 0.05 17.28 -16.62
N ILE A 304 -1.13 17.54 -16.03
CA ILE A 304 -2.38 16.85 -16.37
C ILE A 304 -2.75 17.09 -17.83
N ARG A 305 -2.66 18.33 -18.33
CA ARG A 305 -2.94 18.64 -19.75
C ARG A 305 -2.01 17.87 -20.67
N ILE A 306 -0.70 17.96 -20.41
CA ILE A 306 0.33 17.25 -21.18
C ILE A 306 0.08 15.73 -21.15
N SER A 307 -0.25 15.17 -19.97
CA SER A 307 -0.48 13.74 -19.80
C SER A 307 -1.67 13.23 -20.62
N ILE A 308 -2.76 14.02 -20.68
CA ILE A 308 -3.96 13.68 -21.45
C ILE A 308 -3.68 13.81 -22.96
N ASP A 309 -3.00 14.87 -23.38
CA ASP A 309 -2.66 15.09 -24.78
C ASP A 309 -1.68 14.01 -25.32
N SER A 310 -0.89 13.41 -24.43
CA SER A 310 0.08 12.35 -24.72
C SER A 310 -0.34 11.00 -24.15
N GLU A 311 -1.64 10.74 -23.96
CA GLU A 311 -2.19 9.54 -23.31
C GLU A 311 -1.57 8.25 -23.83
N TYR A 312 -1.48 8.09 -25.16
CA TYR A 312 -0.95 6.89 -25.78
C TYR A 312 0.50 6.59 -25.36
N GLU A 313 1.33 7.61 -25.33
CA GLU A 313 2.76 7.47 -24.98
C GLU A 313 2.92 7.08 -23.51
N TYR A 314 2.24 7.77 -22.59
CA TYR A 314 2.32 7.45 -21.16
C TYR A 314 1.70 6.10 -20.82
N ARG A 315 0.62 5.71 -21.51
CA ARG A 315 0.05 4.36 -21.38
C ARG A 315 1.06 3.29 -21.80
N LYS A 316 1.73 3.47 -22.93
CA LYS A 316 2.76 2.55 -23.42
C LYS A 316 3.91 2.41 -22.41
N ARG A 317 4.44 3.53 -21.93
CA ARG A 317 5.51 3.54 -20.92
C ARG A 317 5.04 2.88 -19.62
N GLY A 318 3.81 3.16 -19.18
CA GLY A 318 3.20 2.51 -18.03
C GLY A 318 3.17 0.99 -18.17
N PHE A 319 2.72 0.46 -19.31
CA PHE A 319 2.73 -0.98 -19.55
C PHE A 319 4.14 -1.60 -19.57
N GLU A 320 5.13 -0.90 -20.13
CA GLU A 320 6.52 -1.37 -20.03
C GLU A 320 7.00 -1.40 -18.58
N LYS A 321 6.67 -0.38 -17.79
CA LYS A 321 7.03 -0.29 -16.38
C LYS A 321 6.37 -1.39 -15.54
N THR A 322 5.14 -1.84 -15.87
CA THR A 322 4.49 -2.96 -15.14
C THR A 322 5.28 -4.27 -15.23
N LYS A 323 6.11 -4.47 -16.27
CA LYS A 323 6.98 -5.63 -16.35
C LYS A 323 8.01 -5.69 -15.21
N THR A 324 8.38 -4.56 -14.63
CA THR A 324 9.23 -4.49 -13.44
C THR A 324 8.48 -5.01 -12.21
N TYR A 325 7.17 -4.76 -12.13
CA TYR A 325 6.28 -5.11 -11.02
C TYR A 325 5.37 -6.27 -11.37
N SER A 326 5.83 -7.20 -12.23
CA SER A 326 4.99 -8.32 -12.65
C SER A 326 4.80 -9.34 -11.52
N ARG A 327 3.65 -10.02 -11.55
CA ARG A 327 3.31 -11.06 -10.58
C ARG A 327 4.31 -12.20 -10.58
N GLU A 328 4.83 -12.56 -11.75
CA GLU A 328 5.85 -13.63 -11.90
C GLU A 328 7.15 -13.25 -11.18
N LYS A 329 7.62 -12.00 -11.32
CA LYS A 329 8.80 -11.51 -10.63
C LYS A 329 8.59 -11.47 -9.11
N PHE A 330 7.40 -11.04 -8.68
CA PHE A 330 7.04 -11.05 -7.27
C PHE A 330 7.07 -12.48 -6.70
N ILE A 331 6.38 -13.43 -7.32
CA ILE A 331 6.36 -14.84 -6.91
C ILE A 331 7.78 -15.41 -6.85
N SER A 332 8.59 -15.15 -7.88
CA SER A 332 9.98 -15.60 -7.92
C SER A 332 10.81 -15.02 -6.78
N ALA A 333 10.67 -13.72 -6.50
CA ALA A 333 11.38 -13.05 -5.40
C ALA A 333 10.97 -13.59 -4.03
N VAL A 334 9.66 -13.77 -3.80
CA VAL A 334 9.11 -14.34 -2.55
C VAL A 334 9.63 -15.76 -2.33
N ASN A 335 9.57 -16.63 -3.36
CA ASN A 335 10.03 -18.00 -3.25
C ASN A 335 11.54 -18.09 -3.04
N LYS A 336 12.33 -17.29 -3.76
CA LYS A 336 13.78 -17.21 -3.55
C LYS A 336 14.12 -16.79 -2.13
N TYR A 337 13.43 -15.78 -1.62
CA TYR A 337 13.62 -15.26 -0.27
C TYR A 337 13.33 -16.33 0.80
N TYR A 338 12.17 -16.95 0.75
CA TYR A 338 11.82 -17.96 1.76
C TYR A 338 12.63 -19.25 1.65
N THR A 339 13.06 -19.63 0.44
CA THR A 339 14.01 -20.76 0.28
C THR A 339 15.33 -20.46 0.98
N ALA A 340 15.89 -19.26 0.81
CA ALA A 340 17.10 -18.84 1.51
C ALA A 340 16.93 -18.82 3.04
N VAL A 341 15.79 -18.33 3.52
CA VAL A 341 15.45 -18.35 4.95
C VAL A 341 15.38 -19.79 5.47
N SER A 342 14.71 -20.69 4.76
CA SER A 342 14.59 -22.10 5.16
C SER A 342 15.94 -22.80 5.22
N GLN A 343 16.80 -22.57 4.23
CA GLN A 343 18.16 -23.13 4.21
C GLN A 343 19.04 -22.63 5.37
N ALA A 344 18.97 -21.32 5.66
CA ALA A 344 19.73 -20.70 6.74
C ALA A 344 19.30 -21.17 8.15
N THR A 345 18.06 -21.59 8.30
CA THR A 345 17.47 -21.98 9.60
C THR A 345 17.32 -23.49 9.77
N GLY A 346 17.73 -24.29 8.76
CA GLY A 346 17.60 -25.75 8.79
C GLY A 346 16.16 -26.26 8.77
N ILE A 347 15.27 -25.49 8.12
CA ILE A 347 13.83 -25.76 8.03
C ILE A 347 13.50 -26.34 6.66
#